data_4498b61c4d2046c2fe2fc94a6a003767
#
_entry.id   4498b61c4d2046c2fe2fc94a6a003767
#
_cell.length_a   1.000
_cell.length_b   1.000
_cell.length_c   1.000
_cell.angle_alpha   90.00
_cell.angle_beta   90.00
_cell.angle_gamma   90.00
#
_symmetry.space_group_name_H-M   'P 1'
#
loop_
_entity.id
_entity.type
_entity.pdbx_description
1 polymer ?
#
loop_
_entity_poly.entity_id
_entity_poly.type
_entity_poly.pdbx_seq_one_letter_code
_entity_poly.pdbx_strand_id
1 'polypeptide(L)'
;IIGPKDTPYENGYYFFNFFFPSDFPYSPPLVKYLTNDGITRFHPNFYRNGKCCLSILNTWKGDEWTSCLTISSVLLSLCMLFTNDPLLHEPGINENHHEIQLYNQVIEYKNYSVAIFNTIQNKCYLYNVFSDVIKKHFNDNKIEIINSLEKKQKQRDEKKTIAINISVYEMKDIVINYPLVIKNIKKIEIK
;
A
#
# COMPACT_ATOMS: atom_id res chain seq x y z
N ILE A 1 -1.23 4.25 -8.33
CA ILE A 1 -1.68 5.19 -7.27
C ILE A 1 -0.49 5.53 -6.42
N ILE A 2 -0.31 6.81 -6.10
CA ILE A 2 0.61 7.27 -5.07
C ILE A 2 -0.17 7.38 -3.77
N GLY A 3 0.35 6.81 -2.70
CA GLY A 3 -0.30 6.79 -1.39
C GLY A 3 -0.54 8.20 -0.86
N PRO A 4 -1.76 8.52 -0.41
CA PRO A 4 -2.14 9.86 -0.01
C PRO A 4 -1.44 10.30 1.28
N LYS A 5 -1.28 11.63 1.40
CA LYS A 5 -0.67 12.28 2.56
C LYS A 5 -1.44 11.97 3.84
N ASP A 6 -0.73 12.00 4.97
CA ASP A 6 -1.28 11.78 6.31
C ASP A 6 -1.90 10.38 6.51
N THR A 7 -1.52 9.39 5.70
CA THR A 7 -1.92 7.98 5.86
C THR A 7 -0.69 7.08 6.03
N PRO A 8 -0.86 5.83 6.51
CA PRO A 8 0.24 4.85 6.55
C PRO A 8 0.84 4.53 5.19
N TYR A 9 0.19 4.95 4.11
CA TYR A 9 0.56 4.71 2.71
C TYR A 9 1.32 5.87 2.07
N GLU A 10 1.49 6.98 2.76
CA GLU A 10 2.01 8.24 2.22
C GLU A 10 3.29 8.05 1.40
N ASN A 11 3.32 8.65 0.20
CA ASN A 11 4.41 8.58 -0.78
C ASN A 11 4.70 7.18 -1.36
N GLY A 12 3.96 6.13 -0.99
CA GLY A 12 4.13 4.78 -1.52
C GLY A 12 3.58 4.62 -2.93
N TYR A 13 4.18 3.70 -3.70
CA TYR A 13 3.77 3.41 -5.08
C TYR A 13 2.97 2.11 -5.12
N TYR A 14 1.66 2.22 -5.42
CA TYR A 14 0.72 1.10 -5.40
C TYR A 14 0.24 0.80 -6.82
N PHE A 15 0.60 -0.38 -7.32
CA PHE A 15 0.30 -0.80 -8.69
C PHE A 15 -0.89 -1.73 -8.73
N PHE A 16 -1.72 -1.53 -9.74
CA PHE A 16 -2.88 -2.36 -10.06
C PHE A 16 -2.86 -2.69 -11.53
N ASN A 17 -3.15 -3.94 -11.86
CA ASN A 17 -3.32 -4.37 -13.24
C ASN A 17 -4.81 -4.57 -13.54
N PHE A 18 -5.26 -4.07 -14.69
CA PHE A 18 -6.63 -4.14 -15.15
C PHE A 18 -6.70 -5.05 -16.36
N PHE A 19 -7.51 -6.08 -16.28
CA PHE A 19 -7.82 -6.98 -17.39
C PHE A 19 -9.27 -6.75 -17.79
N PHE A 20 -9.49 -6.34 -19.04
CA PHE A 20 -10.81 -6.07 -19.56
C PHE A 20 -11.37 -7.32 -20.21
N PRO A 21 -12.58 -7.79 -19.80
CA PRO A 21 -13.26 -8.87 -20.47
C PRO A 21 -13.73 -8.43 -21.87
N SER A 22 -14.04 -9.40 -22.73
CA SER A 22 -14.46 -9.14 -24.11
C SER A 22 -15.80 -8.42 -24.22
N ASP A 23 -16.63 -8.51 -23.20
CA ASP A 23 -17.93 -7.85 -23.09
C ASP A 23 -17.88 -6.54 -22.26
N PHE A 24 -16.67 -6.04 -21.95
CA PHE A 24 -16.58 -4.72 -21.32
C PHE A 24 -17.26 -3.65 -22.19
N PRO A 25 -18.09 -2.73 -21.63
CA PRO A 25 -18.29 -2.42 -20.22
C PRO A 25 -19.46 -3.15 -19.52
N TYR A 26 -20.02 -4.20 -20.11
CA TYR A 26 -21.14 -4.92 -19.47
C TYR A 26 -20.69 -5.73 -18.26
N SER A 27 -19.51 -6.33 -18.31
CA SER A 27 -18.85 -6.93 -17.15
C SER A 27 -17.73 -6.03 -16.61
N PRO A 28 -17.45 -6.06 -15.27
CA PRO A 28 -16.39 -5.28 -14.67
C PRO A 28 -15.01 -5.74 -15.15
N PRO A 29 -13.99 -4.87 -15.08
CA PRO A 29 -12.61 -5.30 -15.26
C PRO A 29 -12.18 -6.19 -14.07
N LEU A 30 -11.33 -7.19 -14.35
CA LEU A 30 -10.60 -7.89 -13.32
C LEU A 30 -9.43 -7.03 -12.87
N VAL A 31 -9.39 -6.68 -11.58
CA VAL A 31 -8.32 -5.86 -11.02
C VAL A 31 -7.43 -6.70 -10.12
N LYS A 32 -6.12 -6.63 -10.36
CA LYS A 32 -5.11 -7.31 -9.55
C LYS A 32 -4.17 -6.31 -8.89
N TYR A 33 -4.07 -6.36 -7.57
CA TYR A 33 -3.10 -5.63 -6.76
C TYR A 33 -1.71 -6.26 -6.88
N LEU A 34 -0.68 -5.46 -7.11
CA LEU A 34 0.67 -5.95 -7.42
C LEU A 34 1.75 -5.56 -6.42
N THR A 35 1.58 -4.44 -5.68
CA THR A 35 2.57 -3.96 -4.71
C THR A 35 2.49 -4.75 -3.42
N ASN A 36 3.18 -5.88 -3.35
CA ASN A 36 3.21 -6.69 -2.13
C ASN A 36 4.53 -7.48 -2.01
N ASP A 37 4.81 -8.00 -0.82
CA ASP A 37 5.96 -8.85 -0.51
C ASP A 37 5.57 -10.32 -0.26
N GLY A 38 4.33 -10.69 -0.54
CA GLY A 38 3.78 -12.03 -0.31
C GLY A 38 3.43 -12.33 1.17
N ILE A 39 3.84 -11.48 2.09
CA ILE A 39 3.67 -11.66 3.54
C ILE A 39 2.67 -10.65 4.10
N THR A 40 2.82 -9.38 3.70
CA THR A 40 2.04 -8.27 4.24
C THR A 40 0.66 -8.18 3.59
N ARG A 41 -0.38 -8.16 4.41
CA ARG A 41 -1.72 -7.77 3.99
C ARG A 41 -1.78 -6.24 4.06
N PHE A 42 -1.48 -5.55 2.96
CA PHE A 42 -1.40 -4.08 2.94
C PHE A 42 -2.72 -3.37 3.21
N HIS A 43 -3.83 -4.02 2.90
CA HIS A 43 -5.17 -3.52 3.17
C HIS A 43 -6.15 -4.70 3.28
N PRO A 44 -7.23 -4.62 4.07
CA PRO A 44 -8.28 -5.63 4.12
C PRO A 44 -8.79 -6.06 2.73
N ASN A 45 -8.92 -5.11 1.82
CA ASN A 45 -9.41 -5.35 0.45
C ASN A 45 -8.31 -5.77 -0.53
N PHE A 46 -7.01 -5.73 -0.16
CA PHE A 46 -5.89 -6.13 -1.03
C PHE A 46 -5.26 -7.43 -0.53
N TYR A 47 -5.61 -8.53 -1.16
CA TYR A 47 -5.14 -9.86 -0.77
C TYR A 47 -3.69 -10.10 -1.22
N ARG A 48 -2.96 -10.95 -0.49
CA ARG A 48 -1.57 -11.31 -0.81
C ARG A 48 -1.42 -11.94 -2.19
N ASN A 49 -2.44 -12.65 -2.67
CA ASN A 49 -2.47 -13.23 -4.03
C ASN A 49 -2.83 -12.21 -5.13
N GLY A 50 -3.03 -10.94 -4.75
CA GLY A 50 -3.37 -9.86 -5.66
C GLY A 50 -4.87 -9.63 -5.86
N LYS A 51 -5.77 -10.44 -5.29
CA LYS A 51 -7.21 -10.19 -5.39
C LYS A 51 -7.56 -8.85 -4.77
N CYS A 52 -8.36 -8.04 -5.48
CA CYS A 52 -8.99 -6.82 -4.96
C CYS A 52 -10.45 -7.08 -4.67
N CYS A 53 -10.91 -6.74 -3.46
CA CYS A 53 -12.31 -6.84 -3.06
C CYS A 53 -12.96 -5.45 -3.07
N LEU A 54 -13.79 -5.19 -4.08
CA LEU A 54 -14.63 -4.00 -4.20
C LEU A 54 -16.01 -4.39 -4.71
N SER A 55 -17.05 -3.75 -4.18
CA SER A 55 -18.42 -4.01 -4.64
C SER A 55 -18.58 -3.73 -6.14
N ILE A 56 -18.08 -2.59 -6.61
CA ILE A 56 -18.11 -2.21 -8.03
C ILE A 56 -17.30 -3.12 -8.96
N LEU A 57 -16.51 -4.05 -8.42
CA LEU A 57 -15.86 -5.11 -9.20
C LEU A 57 -16.59 -6.46 -9.09
N ASN A 58 -17.77 -6.49 -8.44
CA ASN A 58 -18.53 -7.71 -8.12
C ASN A 58 -17.69 -8.73 -7.30
N THR A 59 -16.70 -8.26 -6.53
CA THR A 59 -15.83 -9.08 -5.69
C THR A 59 -16.09 -8.91 -4.20
N TRP A 60 -17.04 -8.06 -3.84
CA TRP A 60 -17.52 -7.79 -2.49
C TRP A 60 -19.01 -7.46 -2.49
N LYS A 61 -19.65 -7.52 -1.31
CA LYS A 61 -21.06 -7.11 -1.13
C LYS A 61 -21.21 -5.60 -1.24
N GLY A 62 -22.28 -5.13 -1.88
CA GLY A 62 -22.62 -3.71 -2.03
C GLY A 62 -23.12 -3.40 -3.45
N ASP A 63 -22.97 -2.17 -3.87
CA ASP A 63 -23.36 -1.72 -5.21
C ASP A 63 -22.52 -2.44 -6.27
N GLU A 64 -23.18 -3.16 -7.16
CA GLU A 64 -22.54 -3.95 -8.19
C GLU A 64 -22.09 -3.08 -9.38
N TRP A 65 -21.28 -3.67 -10.24
CA TRP A 65 -20.88 -3.06 -11.51
C TRP A 65 -22.08 -2.77 -12.40
N THR A 66 -22.08 -1.60 -12.98
CA THR A 66 -23.01 -1.26 -14.08
C THR A 66 -22.19 -0.72 -15.26
N SER A 67 -22.72 -0.85 -16.48
CA SER A 67 -22.05 -0.39 -17.71
C SER A 67 -21.84 1.14 -17.78
N CYS A 68 -22.44 1.89 -16.88
CA CYS A 68 -22.22 3.34 -16.73
C CYS A 68 -20.95 3.67 -15.93
N LEU A 69 -20.39 2.70 -15.20
CA LEU A 69 -19.15 2.89 -14.45
C LEU A 69 -17.94 2.88 -15.39
N THR A 70 -16.93 3.62 -15.01
CA THR A 70 -15.72 3.80 -15.80
C THR A 70 -14.48 3.32 -15.02
N ILE A 71 -13.33 3.24 -15.70
CA ILE A 71 -12.04 3.00 -15.03
C ILE A 71 -11.76 4.05 -13.95
N SER A 72 -12.15 5.32 -14.20
CA SER A 72 -12.02 6.38 -13.20
C SER A 72 -12.84 6.09 -11.95
N SER A 73 -14.03 5.51 -12.06
CA SER A 73 -14.84 5.07 -10.93
C SER A 73 -14.12 4.02 -10.09
N VAL A 74 -13.47 3.05 -10.74
CA VAL A 74 -12.69 2.02 -10.05
C VAL A 74 -11.45 2.63 -9.38
N LEU A 75 -10.72 3.51 -10.07
CA LEU A 75 -9.54 4.18 -9.51
C LEU A 75 -9.89 5.02 -8.29
N LEU A 76 -11.00 5.78 -8.33
CA LEU A 76 -11.47 6.55 -7.18
C LEU A 76 -11.82 5.63 -6.01
N SER A 77 -12.53 4.53 -6.25
CA SER A 77 -12.86 3.55 -5.21
C SER A 77 -11.60 2.93 -4.59
N LEU A 78 -10.58 2.63 -5.39
CA LEU A 78 -9.28 2.16 -4.90
C LEU A 78 -8.56 3.23 -4.06
N CYS A 79 -8.60 4.50 -4.49
CA CYS A 79 -8.00 5.61 -3.74
C CYS A 79 -8.66 5.80 -2.37
N MET A 80 -9.98 5.63 -2.28
CA MET A 80 -10.73 5.77 -1.02
C MET A 80 -10.37 4.70 0.03
N LEU A 81 -9.72 3.60 -0.36
CA LEU A 81 -9.26 2.57 0.58
C LEU A 81 -7.99 2.99 1.35
N PHE A 82 -7.21 3.93 0.86
CA PHE A 82 -5.99 4.38 1.51
C PHE A 82 -6.30 5.38 2.63
N THR A 83 -6.84 4.86 3.74
CA THR A 83 -7.26 5.65 4.92
C THR A 83 -6.21 5.60 6.04
N ASN A 84 -6.41 6.41 7.10
CA ASN A 84 -5.53 6.45 8.28
C ASN A 84 -5.56 5.15 9.09
N ASP A 85 -6.73 4.52 9.19
CA ASP A 85 -6.95 3.30 9.94
C ASP A 85 -7.51 2.20 9.02
N PRO A 86 -6.68 1.65 8.12
CA PRO A 86 -7.15 0.72 7.11
C PRO A 86 -7.76 -0.57 7.69
N LEU A 87 -7.37 -0.99 8.89
CA LEU A 87 -7.93 -2.19 9.53
C LEU A 87 -9.43 -2.07 9.80
N LEU A 88 -9.96 -0.84 9.90
CA LEU A 88 -11.40 -0.60 10.08
C LEU A 88 -12.25 -1.03 8.88
N HIS A 89 -11.64 -1.28 7.73
CA HIS A 89 -12.32 -1.86 6.57
C HIS A 89 -12.53 -3.38 6.68
N GLU A 90 -11.96 -4.05 7.71
CA GLU A 90 -12.20 -5.47 7.95
C GLU A 90 -13.52 -5.67 8.69
N PRO A 91 -14.43 -6.50 8.18
CA PRO A 91 -15.68 -6.81 8.87
C PRO A 91 -15.47 -7.32 10.30
N GLY A 92 -16.20 -6.75 11.25
CA GLY A 92 -16.10 -7.13 12.66
C GLY A 92 -15.03 -6.38 13.47
N ILE A 93 -14.21 -5.56 12.82
CA ILE A 93 -13.25 -4.67 13.50
C ILE A 93 -13.93 -3.32 13.78
N ASN A 94 -13.76 -2.83 15.00
CA ASN A 94 -14.21 -1.50 15.43
C ASN A 94 -13.03 -0.67 15.95
N GLU A 95 -13.25 0.62 16.21
CA GLU A 95 -12.22 1.59 16.62
C GLU A 95 -11.45 1.21 17.89
N ASN A 96 -12.02 0.35 18.74
CA ASN A 96 -11.40 -0.11 19.99
C ASN A 96 -10.55 -1.37 19.81
N HIS A 97 -10.42 -1.90 18.60
CA HIS A 97 -9.66 -3.12 18.35
C HIS A 97 -8.16 -2.91 18.62
N HIS A 98 -7.58 -3.76 19.44
CA HIS A 98 -6.20 -3.62 19.96
C HIS A 98 -5.11 -3.70 18.88
N GLU A 99 -5.38 -4.29 17.71
CA GLU A 99 -4.41 -4.42 16.63
C GLU A 99 -4.37 -3.22 15.66
N ILE A 100 -5.28 -2.24 15.75
CA ILE A 100 -5.32 -1.09 14.82
C ILE A 100 -3.96 -0.38 14.78
N GLN A 101 -3.44 0.00 15.95
CA GLN A 101 -2.18 0.72 16.04
C GLN A 101 -0.98 -0.13 15.58
N LEU A 102 -0.99 -1.42 15.91
CA LEU A 102 0.06 -2.36 15.48
C LEU A 102 0.01 -2.58 13.95
N TYR A 103 -1.18 -2.73 13.41
CA TYR A 103 -1.39 -2.87 11.97
C TYR A 103 -0.93 -1.64 11.22
N ASN A 104 -1.33 -0.44 11.66
CA ASN A 104 -0.87 0.82 11.07
C ASN A 104 0.65 0.93 11.08
N GLN A 105 1.30 0.52 12.17
CA GLN A 105 2.76 0.49 12.26
C GLN A 105 3.40 -0.44 11.23
N VAL A 106 2.83 -1.63 11.04
CA VAL A 106 3.32 -2.58 10.04
C VAL A 106 3.14 -2.01 8.64
N ILE A 107 1.95 -1.48 8.32
CA ILE A 107 1.67 -0.93 7.00
C ILE A 107 2.60 0.25 6.69
N GLU A 108 2.75 1.16 7.63
CA GLU A 108 3.64 2.31 7.50
C GLU A 108 5.10 1.88 7.24
N TYR A 109 5.64 0.94 8.02
CA TYR A 109 6.99 0.42 7.80
C TYR A 109 7.12 -0.28 6.44
N LYS A 110 6.14 -1.08 6.06
CA LYS A 110 6.12 -1.80 4.79
C LYS A 110 5.89 -0.86 3.60
N ASN A 111 5.21 0.25 3.79
CA ASN A 111 5.13 1.30 2.80
C ASN A 111 6.52 1.81 2.41
N TYR A 112 7.36 2.14 3.38
CA TYR A 112 8.74 2.58 3.10
C TYR A 112 9.63 1.48 2.52
N SER A 113 9.55 0.26 3.04
CA SER A 113 10.44 -0.82 2.64
C SER A 113 10.02 -1.52 1.35
N VAL A 114 8.72 -1.67 1.10
CA VAL A 114 8.17 -2.38 -0.06
C VAL A 114 7.66 -1.41 -1.11
N ALA A 115 6.68 -0.55 -0.77
CA ALA A 115 6.04 0.29 -1.76
C ALA A 115 6.95 1.42 -2.28
N ILE A 116 7.90 1.91 -1.48
CA ILE A 116 8.88 2.91 -1.94
C ILE A 116 10.20 2.25 -2.34
N PHE A 117 10.93 1.70 -1.38
CA PHE A 117 12.31 1.23 -1.62
C PHE A 117 12.38 0.09 -2.64
N ASN A 118 11.63 -1.00 -2.43
CA ASN A 118 11.68 -2.13 -3.36
C ASN A 118 11.18 -1.75 -4.75
N THR A 119 10.17 -0.89 -4.86
CA THR A 119 9.66 -0.42 -6.15
C THR A 119 10.76 0.28 -6.95
N ILE A 120 11.50 1.19 -6.31
CA ILE A 120 12.56 1.96 -6.99
C ILE A 120 13.79 1.08 -7.26
N GLN A 121 14.19 0.27 -6.28
CA GLN A 121 15.43 -0.52 -6.36
C GLN A 121 15.33 -1.68 -7.34
N ASN A 122 14.20 -2.39 -7.34
CA ASN A 122 14.04 -3.60 -8.16
C ASN A 122 13.78 -3.29 -9.64
N LYS A 123 13.55 -2.02 -10.01
CA LYS A 123 13.30 -1.59 -11.40
C LYS A 123 12.45 -2.59 -12.18
N CYS A 124 11.39 -3.10 -11.53
CA CYS A 124 10.51 -4.09 -12.16
C CYS A 124 9.86 -3.49 -13.42
N TYR A 125 9.26 -4.34 -14.24
CA TYR A 125 8.54 -3.90 -15.44
C TYR A 125 7.59 -2.70 -15.15
N LEU A 126 6.88 -2.74 -14.02
CA LEU A 126 5.95 -1.67 -13.63
C LEU A 126 6.67 -0.35 -13.29
N TYR A 127 7.85 -0.43 -12.68
CA TYR A 127 8.69 0.76 -12.49
C TYR A 127 9.06 1.39 -13.84
N ASN A 128 9.46 0.58 -14.81
CA ASN A 128 9.86 1.10 -16.12
C ASN A 128 8.73 1.85 -16.83
N VAL A 129 7.49 1.37 -16.75
CA VAL A 129 6.31 2.01 -17.33
C VAL A 129 6.04 3.39 -16.73
N PHE A 130 6.29 3.56 -15.43
CA PHE A 130 6.00 4.79 -14.68
C PHE A 130 7.27 5.50 -14.19
N SER A 131 8.43 5.18 -14.75
CA SER A 131 9.73 5.63 -14.25
C SER A 131 9.82 7.15 -14.08
N ASP A 132 9.34 7.91 -15.05
CA ASP A 132 9.46 9.37 -15.03
C ASP A 132 8.60 9.99 -13.91
N VAL A 133 7.39 9.46 -13.74
CA VAL A 133 6.50 9.90 -12.64
C VAL A 133 7.09 9.54 -11.29
N ILE A 134 7.59 8.31 -11.13
CA ILE A 134 8.19 7.83 -9.89
C ILE A 134 9.47 8.61 -9.56
N LYS A 135 10.35 8.81 -10.55
CA LYS A 135 11.59 9.59 -10.41
C LYS A 135 11.29 11.00 -9.94
N LYS A 136 10.42 11.69 -10.67
CA LYS A 136 10.04 13.07 -10.33
C LYS A 136 9.47 13.13 -8.92
N HIS A 137 8.45 12.32 -8.63
CA HIS A 137 7.79 12.32 -7.32
C HIS A 137 8.78 12.00 -6.19
N PHE A 138 9.63 10.98 -6.35
CA PHE A 138 10.60 10.61 -5.32
C PHE A 138 11.64 11.71 -5.10
N ASN A 139 12.19 12.32 -6.15
CA ASN A 139 13.17 13.39 -6.02
C ASN A 139 12.57 14.62 -5.34
N ASP A 140 11.33 14.97 -5.68
CA ASP A 140 10.61 16.11 -5.09
C ASP A 140 10.32 15.89 -3.59
N ASN A 141 10.08 14.64 -3.16
CA ASN A 141 9.66 14.30 -1.80
C ASN A 141 10.73 13.56 -0.97
N LYS A 142 11.92 13.27 -1.50
CA LYS A 142 12.95 12.46 -0.82
C LYS A 142 13.32 12.98 0.56
N ILE A 143 13.48 14.31 0.70
CA ILE A 143 13.83 14.92 1.97
C ILE A 143 12.71 14.75 2.99
N GLU A 144 11.46 14.95 2.59
CA GLU A 144 10.29 14.78 3.46
C GLU A 144 10.14 13.31 3.90
N ILE A 145 10.33 12.34 2.98
CA ILE A 145 10.32 10.91 3.28
C ILE A 145 11.39 10.56 4.33
N ILE A 146 12.62 11.06 4.18
CA ILE A 146 13.71 10.80 5.13
C ILE A 146 13.40 11.43 6.49
N ASN A 147 12.96 12.68 6.52
CA ASN A 147 12.61 13.38 7.76
C ASN A 147 11.47 12.68 8.52
N SER A 148 10.45 12.21 7.79
CA SER A 148 9.35 11.42 8.37
C SER A 148 9.85 10.13 9.00
N LEU A 149 10.71 9.38 8.30
CA LEU A 149 11.33 8.16 8.82
C LEU A 149 12.19 8.40 10.07
N GLU A 150 13.01 9.45 10.07
CA GLU A 150 13.84 9.80 11.21
C GLU A 150 13.02 10.23 12.44
N LYS A 151 11.92 10.97 12.21
CA LYS A 151 10.96 11.31 13.26
C LYS A 151 10.34 10.06 13.89
N LYS A 152 9.93 9.10 13.07
CA LYS A 152 9.32 7.83 13.53
C LYS A 152 10.33 6.96 14.26
N GLN A 153 11.59 6.93 13.82
CA GLN A 153 12.67 6.25 14.52
C GLN A 153 12.86 6.83 15.92
N LYS A 154 12.94 8.17 16.06
CA LYS A 154 13.11 8.85 17.36
C LYS A 154 11.96 8.60 18.32
N GLN A 155 10.73 8.53 17.83
CA GLN A 155 9.54 8.26 18.65
C GLN A 155 9.53 6.84 19.24
N ARG A 156 10.33 5.91 18.73
CA ARG A 156 10.31 4.48 19.04
C ARG A 156 11.57 3.92 19.66
N ASP A 157 12.25 4.67 20.55
CA ASP A 157 13.47 4.18 21.18
C ASP A 157 14.52 3.68 20.17
N GLU A 158 15.45 4.51 19.82
CA GLU A 158 16.28 4.57 18.59
C GLU A 158 17.04 3.28 18.17
N LYS A 159 17.04 2.23 18.98
CA LYS A 159 17.93 1.08 18.79
C LYS A 159 17.24 -0.29 18.69
N LYS A 160 15.93 -0.37 18.85
CA LYS A 160 15.27 -1.69 18.91
C LYS A 160 14.63 -2.06 17.58
N THR A 161 15.10 -3.15 17.00
CA THR A 161 14.35 -3.96 16.06
C THR A 161 13.18 -4.61 16.81
N ILE A 162 11.95 -4.37 16.38
CA ILE A 162 10.74 -4.91 17.03
C ILE A 162 10.10 -5.90 16.06
N ALA A 163 9.74 -7.08 16.55
CA ALA A 163 8.89 -8.01 15.83
C ALA A 163 7.43 -7.77 16.21
N ILE A 164 6.56 -7.60 15.22
CA ILE A 164 5.12 -7.40 15.39
C ILE A 164 4.37 -8.56 14.78
N ASN A 165 3.35 -9.03 15.50
CA ASN A 165 2.41 -10.02 15.02
C ASN A 165 1.03 -9.37 14.87
N ILE A 166 0.34 -9.67 13.77
CA ILE A 166 -1.04 -9.27 13.52
C ILE A 166 -1.87 -10.53 13.31
N SER A 167 -2.70 -10.84 14.30
CA SER A 167 -3.45 -12.11 14.32
C SER A 167 -4.58 -12.13 13.29
N VAL A 168 -5.23 -11.00 13.05
CA VAL A 168 -6.32 -10.87 12.07
C VAL A 168 -5.93 -11.40 10.69
N TYR A 169 -4.65 -11.26 10.31
CA TYR A 169 -4.16 -11.71 9.00
C TYR A 169 -3.03 -12.74 9.09
N GLU A 170 -2.81 -13.33 10.25
CA GLU A 170 -1.72 -14.29 10.47
C GLU A 170 -0.35 -13.77 10.00
N MET A 171 -0.11 -12.46 10.14
CA MET A 171 1.22 -11.88 9.90
C MET A 171 2.06 -12.08 11.14
N LYS A 172 3.13 -12.87 11.02
CA LYS A 172 4.00 -13.24 12.15
C LYS A 172 5.40 -12.67 11.94
N ASP A 173 6.03 -12.30 13.04
CA ASP A 173 7.44 -11.88 13.11
C ASP A 173 7.80 -10.79 12.10
N ILE A 174 6.90 -9.82 11.91
CA ILE A 174 7.17 -8.67 11.05
C ILE A 174 8.20 -7.79 11.74
N VAL A 175 9.42 -7.83 11.23
CA VAL A 175 10.55 -7.09 11.77
C VAL A 175 10.53 -5.65 11.30
N ILE A 176 10.43 -4.71 12.22
CA ILE A 176 10.53 -3.28 11.97
C ILE A 176 11.95 -2.80 12.29
N ASN A 177 12.64 -2.28 11.28
CA ASN A 177 14.03 -1.80 11.38
C ASN A 177 14.16 -0.47 10.62
N TYR A 178 13.79 0.64 11.27
CA TYR A 178 13.87 1.98 10.66
C TYR A 178 15.30 2.39 10.26
N PRO A 179 16.36 2.14 11.06
CA PRO A 179 17.72 2.45 10.66
C PRO A 179 18.12 1.85 9.32
N LEU A 180 17.71 0.59 9.07
CA LEU A 180 18.00 -0.08 7.81
C LEU A 180 17.27 0.58 6.63
N VAL A 181 15.98 0.89 6.79
CA VAL A 181 15.18 1.53 5.72
C VAL A 181 15.69 2.94 5.44
N ILE A 182 16.02 3.73 6.46
CA ILE A 182 16.61 5.07 6.30
C ILE A 182 17.92 4.99 5.51
N LYS A 183 18.83 4.07 5.91
CA LYS A 183 20.08 3.85 5.19
C LYS A 183 19.86 3.50 3.72
N ASN A 184 18.86 2.66 3.44
CA ASN A 184 18.52 2.21 2.10
C ASN A 184 17.95 3.35 1.24
N ILE A 185 17.00 4.11 1.78
CA ILE A 185 16.36 5.23 1.05
C ILE A 185 17.36 6.36 0.79
N LYS A 186 18.26 6.67 1.76
CA LYS A 186 19.30 7.68 1.57
C LYS A 186 20.24 7.35 0.39
N LYS A 187 20.51 6.06 0.16
CA LYS A 187 21.38 5.57 -0.92
C LYS A 187 20.73 5.57 -2.31
N ILE A 188 19.43 5.78 -2.41
CA ILE A 188 18.76 5.83 -3.71
C ILE A 188 19.24 7.08 -4.45
N GLU A 189 19.94 6.86 -5.56
CA GLU A 189 20.28 7.88 -6.56
C GLU A 189 19.47 7.58 -7.82
N ILE A 190 18.53 8.45 -8.13
CA ILE A 190 17.73 8.34 -9.34
C ILE A 190 18.24 9.39 -10.33
N LYS A 191 18.94 8.91 -11.34
CA LYS A 191 19.41 9.72 -12.48
C LYS A 191 18.32 9.86 -13.54
#